data_6b66a272471c0e0708daf5acc31d957d
#
_entry.id   6b66a272471c0e0708daf5acc31d957d
#
_cell.length_a   1.000
_cell.length_b   1.000
_cell.length_c   1.000
_cell.angle_alpha   90.00
_cell.angle_beta   90.00
_cell.angle_gamma   90.00
#
_symmetry.space_group_name_H-M   'P 1'
#
loop_
_entity.id
_entity.type
_entity.pdbx_description
1 polymer ?
#
loop_
_entity_poly.entity_id
_entity_poly.type
_entity_poly.pdbx_seq_one_letter_code
_entity_poly.pdbx_strand_id
1 'polypeptide(L)'
;MNLSKPILFCTSLCMSLAATAQVTMTIDAQKRAAAISEHQYGLFFEEINHAGDGGLYAELIRNRSFEDNNTTPECWSAIQQNGQDVKLTLNTKQVMNKAQQTCLQLSVSGASATQKAGVCNTGFWGMHFETDSTYTLRVWVKASAKFNGKIYGQLQQNDGTAASEEVQLEGSLKSNSWTLLTARIKANASCEKGRFALLTSDNGSMLIDVVSLMPYTWKGRKNGLRPDLAQLLDDTKPTFLRFPGGCYVEGQGALENSFQWKNTLGPIEERPGHWNHNWHYRSSDGLGYDEYLQMCEDLNAAPMFVVNVGLGHGFTVPFEQVDTLVQNTLDAIEYANGDESTEWGRRRIANGHEKPYGLKFIEVGNENGQPEAREEYSRRYAKFYEAIHAKYPEIVIIGNVEAWGTDNPEWVLDSPVDLVDEHYYRSYQWMRNNYHWCI
;
A
#
# COMPACT_ATOMS: atom_id res chain seq x y z
N MET A 1 -10.35 90.84 -36.84
CA MET A 1 -10.87 90.64 -35.49
C MET A 1 -11.21 89.15 -35.30
N ASN A 2 -10.30 88.34 -34.77
CA ASN A 2 -10.58 86.98 -34.43
C ASN A 2 -9.99 86.71 -33.04
N LEU A 3 -10.87 86.48 -32.09
CA LEU A 3 -10.56 86.13 -30.70
C LEU A 3 -10.48 84.64 -30.58
N SER A 4 -9.26 84.15 -30.36
CA SER A 4 -8.97 82.73 -29.99
C SER A 4 -9.16 82.58 -28.46
N LYS A 5 -10.06 81.69 -28.05
CA LYS A 5 -10.22 81.25 -26.67
C LYS A 5 -9.23 80.10 -26.34
N PRO A 6 -8.55 80.13 -25.22
CA PRO A 6 -7.76 78.96 -24.82
C PRO A 6 -8.67 77.89 -24.17
N ILE A 7 -8.49 76.64 -24.61
CA ILE A 7 -9.10 75.43 -24.00
C ILE A 7 -8.22 75.00 -22.83
N LEU A 8 -8.78 75.11 -21.65
CA LEU A 8 -8.14 74.62 -20.42
C LEU A 8 -8.33 73.06 -20.33
N PHE A 9 -7.29 72.35 -20.50
CA PHE A 9 -7.27 70.90 -20.32
C PHE A 9 -7.08 70.59 -18.82
N CYS A 10 -8.15 70.15 -18.12
CA CYS A 10 -8.10 69.67 -16.75
C CYS A 10 -7.74 68.15 -16.80
N THR A 11 -6.50 67.82 -16.63
CA THR A 11 -6.06 66.45 -16.40
C THR A 11 -6.30 66.06 -14.95
N SER A 12 -7.43 65.34 -14.70
CA SER A 12 -7.68 64.70 -13.41
C SER A 12 -6.73 63.51 -13.24
N LEU A 13 -5.73 63.69 -12.42
CA LEU A 13 -4.82 62.61 -12.00
C LEU A 13 -5.58 61.79 -10.93
N CYS A 14 -6.23 60.69 -11.33
CA CYS A 14 -6.73 59.69 -10.40
C CYS A 14 -5.54 58.93 -9.80
N MET A 15 -5.06 59.35 -8.65
CA MET A 15 -4.23 58.49 -7.80
C MET A 15 -5.14 57.41 -7.22
N SER A 16 -5.06 56.21 -7.76
CA SER A 16 -5.56 54.99 -7.11
C SER A 16 -4.66 54.71 -5.90
N LEU A 17 -5.12 55.10 -4.72
CA LEU A 17 -4.54 54.60 -3.46
C LEU A 17 -4.85 53.11 -3.41
N ALA A 18 -3.85 52.28 -3.75
CA ALA A 18 -3.86 50.88 -3.40
C ALA A 18 -3.75 50.78 -1.87
N ALA A 19 -4.88 50.66 -1.19
CA ALA A 19 -4.90 50.33 0.22
C ALA A 19 -4.37 48.86 0.35
N THR A 20 -3.11 48.73 0.67
CA THR A 20 -2.58 47.44 1.15
C THR A 20 -3.19 47.20 2.53
N ALA A 21 -4.22 46.34 2.58
CA ALA A 21 -4.75 45.91 3.86
C ALA A 21 -3.64 45.09 4.58
N GLN A 22 -2.97 45.71 5.52
CA GLN A 22 -2.03 45.04 6.39
C GLN A 22 -2.85 44.29 7.45
N VAL A 23 -2.81 42.96 7.37
CA VAL A 23 -3.39 42.11 8.42
C VAL A 23 -2.32 41.94 9.50
N THR A 24 -2.62 42.39 10.71
CA THR A 24 -1.76 42.19 11.86
C THR A 24 -2.34 41.06 12.70
N MET A 25 -1.57 40.00 12.91
CA MET A 25 -1.90 38.91 13.83
C MET A 25 -1.07 39.10 15.11
N THR A 26 -1.75 39.21 16.24
CA THR A 26 -1.08 39.25 17.57
C THR A 26 -1.30 37.92 18.26
N ILE A 27 -0.20 37.24 18.59
CA ILE A 27 -0.22 35.98 19.33
C ILE A 27 0.21 36.26 20.77
N ASP A 28 -0.68 36.08 21.72
CA ASP A 28 -0.35 36.14 23.15
C ASP A 28 -0.04 34.74 23.67
N ALA A 29 1.24 34.40 23.68
CA ALA A 29 1.73 33.08 24.11
C ALA A 29 1.53 32.80 25.62
N GLN A 30 1.20 33.81 26.42
CA GLN A 30 0.91 33.66 27.85
C GLN A 30 -0.53 33.29 28.12
N LYS A 31 -1.43 33.58 27.15
CA LYS A 31 -2.88 33.29 27.26
C LYS A 31 -3.20 31.98 26.56
N ARG A 32 -3.21 30.89 27.31
CA ARG A 32 -3.63 29.59 26.79
C ARG A 32 -5.15 29.56 26.70
N ALA A 33 -5.69 29.23 25.50
CA ALA A 33 -7.12 29.11 25.26
C ALA A 33 -7.62 27.67 25.54
N ALA A 34 -6.95 26.67 25.00
CA ALA A 34 -7.30 25.26 25.16
C ALA A 34 -6.03 24.37 25.13
N ALA A 35 -6.15 23.16 25.65
CA ALA A 35 -5.14 22.12 25.42
C ALA A 35 -5.27 21.60 23.96
N ILE A 36 -4.16 21.43 23.29
CA ILE A 36 -4.12 20.78 21.98
C ILE A 36 -4.08 19.27 22.24
N SER A 37 -4.93 18.52 21.53
CA SER A 37 -4.91 17.06 21.60
C SER A 37 -3.54 16.52 21.15
N GLU A 38 -3.08 15.45 21.75
CA GLU A 38 -1.89 14.72 21.28
C GLU A 38 -2.10 14.10 19.89
N HIS A 39 -3.37 13.93 19.48
CA HIS A 39 -3.76 13.41 18.17
C HIS A 39 -4.34 14.49 17.25
N GLN A 40 -3.78 15.72 17.29
CA GLN A 40 -4.24 16.85 16.49
C GLN A 40 -3.99 16.67 14.99
N TYR A 41 -2.94 15.94 14.61
CA TYR A 41 -2.51 15.78 13.22
C TYR A 41 -2.03 14.36 12.97
N GLY A 42 -2.51 13.77 11.90
CA GLY A 42 -2.13 12.43 11.46
C GLY A 42 -2.08 12.28 9.95
N LEU A 43 -1.81 11.08 9.52
CA LEU A 43 -1.79 10.70 8.11
C LEU A 43 -2.90 9.70 7.82
N PHE A 44 -3.39 9.74 6.60
CA PHE A 44 -4.23 8.72 6.00
C PHE A 44 -3.46 8.02 4.88
N PHE A 45 -3.49 6.70 4.87
CA PHE A 45 -2.91 5.90 3.80
C PHE A 45 -3.94 4.93 3.23
N GLU A 46 -4.03 4.89 1.91
CA GLU A 46 -4.85 3.95 1.14
C GLU A 46 -4.03 3.37 0.00
N GLU A 47 -4.24 2.07 -0.32
CA GLU A 47 -3.71 1.46 -1.53
C GLU A 47 -4.50 1.96 -2.75
N ILE A 48 -4.18 3.18 -3.17
CA ILE A 48 -4.78 3.91 -4.30
C ILE A 48 -3.68 4.33 -5.27
N ASN A 49 -3.90 4.13 -6.58
CA ASN A 49 -2.95 4.56 -7.61
C ASN A 49 -1.51 4.06 -7.38
N HIS A 50 -1.36 2.83 -6.88
CA HIS A 50 -0.07 2.25 -6.54
C HIS A 50 0.67 2.99 -5.41
N ALA A 51 -0.05 3.51 -4.43
CA ALA A 51 0.57 4.18 -3.28
C ALA A 51 1.37 3.20 -2.40
N GLY A 52 0.92 1.95 -2.28
CA GLY A 52 1.66 0.85 -1.64
C GLY A 52 2.55 0.13 -2.64
N ASP A 53 2.00 -0.79 -3.42
CA ASP A 53 2.71 -1.52 -4.47
C ASP A 53 3.18 -0.57 -5.58
N GLY A 54 4.49 -0.40 -5.73
CA GLY A 54 5.09 0.56 -6.67
C GLY A 54 5.30 1.97 -6.09
N GLY A 55 4.83 2.21 -4.87
CA GLY A 55 4.97 3.44 -4.11
C GLY A 55 5.80 3.25 -2.84
N LEU A 56 5.13 3.25 -1.68
CA LEU A 56 5.76 3.22 -0.36
C LEU A 56 6.40 1.86 -0.04
N TYR A 57 5.81 0.75 -0.48
CA TYR A 57 6.37 -0.59 -0.34
C TYR A 57 7.62 -0.75 -1.21
N ALA A 58 8.71 -1.25 -0.62
CA ALA A 58 10.02 -1.23 -1.28
C ALA A 58 10.22 -2.29 -2.38
N GLU A 59 9.23 -3.17 -2.64
CA GLU A 59 9.32 -4.17 -3.70
C GLU A 59 9.43 -3.53 -5.09
N LEU A 60 10.47 -3.90 -5.84
CA LEU A 60 10.70 -3.38 -7.19
C LEU A 60 10.02 -4.19 -8.29
N ILE A 61 9.74 -5.47 -8.04
CA ILE A 61 9.13 -6.37 -9.03
C ILE A 61 7.62 -6.14 -9.07
N ARG A 62 7.10 -5.73 -10.21
CA ARG A 62 5.67 -5.75 -10.49
C ARG A 62 5.24 -7.15 -10.97
N ASN A 63 4.04 -7.57 -10.60
CA ASN A 63 3.52 -8.90 -10.93
C ASN A 63 4.47 -10.01 -10.50
N ARG A 64 4.90 -9.97 -9.25
CA ARG A 64 5.92 -10.87 -8.67
C ARG A 64 5.48 -12.33 -8.65
N SER A 65 4.18 -12.59 -8.62
CA SER A 65 3.55 -13.91 -8.56
C SER A 65 2.80 -14.28 -9.85
N PHE A 66 2.93 -13.48 -10.93
CA PHE A 66 2.34 -13.74 -12.25
C PHE A 66 0.81 -13.79 -12.26
N GLU A 67 0.15 -13.11 -11.34
CA GLU A 67 -1.30 -13.16 -11.14
C GLU A 67 -2.05 -11.89 -11.57
N ASP A 68 -1.34 -10.85 -12.07
CA ASP A 68 -1.96 -9.62 -12.54
C ASP A 68 -2.82 -9.85 -13.80
N ASN A 69 -2.52 -10.89 -14.58
CA ASN A 69 -3.25 -11.26 -15.78
C ASN A 69 -3.30 -12.79 -15.93
N ASN A 70 -4.41 -13.33 -16.39
CA ASN A 70 -4.61 -14.78 -16.53
C ASN A 70 -4.17 -15.35 -17.89
N THR A 71 -3.73 -14.50 -18.82
CA THR A 71 -3.36 -14.90 -20.20
C THR A 71 -1.91 -14.59 -20.52
N THR A 72 -1.36 -13.50 -19.99
CA THR A 72 -0.01 -13.03 -20.30
C THR A 72 0.74 -12.70 -19.00
N PRO A 73 2.06 -12.95 -18.94
CA PRO A 73 2.89 -12.56 -17.80
C PRO A 73 3.20 -11.06 -17.88
N GLU A 74 2.25 -10.20 -17.55
CA GLU A 74 2.42 -8.74 -17.57
C GLU A 74 3.70 -8.30 -16.87
N CYS A 75 4.36 -7.29 -17.42
CA CYS A 75 5.65 -6.74 -16.95
C CYS A 75 6.86 -7.67 -17.14
N TRP A 76 6.65 -8.90 -17.64
CA TRP A 76 7.71 -9.85 -17.92
C TRP A 76 7.87 -10.08 -19.41
N SER A 77 9.11 -10.03 -19.90
CA SER A 77 9.44 -10.25 -21.30
C SER A 77 10.70 -11.10 -21.47
N ALA A 78 10.81 -11.75 -22.64
CA ALA A 78 11.96 -12.59 -22.97
C ALA A 78 13.24 -11.77 -23.18
N ILE A 79 14.36 -12.28 -22.67
CA ILE A 79 15.72 -11.89 -23.06
C ILE A 79 16.29 -12.99 -23.93
N GLN A 80 16.50 -12.73 -25.22
CA GLN A 80 17.07 -13.68 -26.16
C GLN A 80 17.87 -12.97 -27.25
N GLN A 81 18.86 -13.67 -27.79
CA GLN A 81 19.69 -13.24 -28.94
C GLN A 81 19.42 -14.15 -30.15
N ASN A 82 20.01 -13.81 -31.29
CA ASN A 82 19.91 -14.64 -32.51
C ASN A 82 20.36 -16.09 -32.24
N GLY A 83 19.52 -17.05 -32.64
CA GLY A 83 19.76 -18.47 -32.41
C GLY A 83 19.25 -19.02 -31.07
N GLN A 84 18.68 -18.16 -30.24
CA GLN A 84 18.00 -18.56 -28.98
C GLN A 84 16.49 -18.56 -29.18
N ASP A 85 15.78 -19.42 -28.43
CA ASP A 85 14.32 -19.43 -28.36
C ASP A 85 13.93 -19.43 -26.87
N VAL A 86 13.24 -18.38 -26.43
CA VAL A 86 12.75 -18.21 -25.05
C VAL A 86 11.23 -18.08 -25.07
N LYS A 87 10.56 -19.01 -24.39
CA LYS A 87 9.09 -19.04 -24.30
C LYS A 87 8.63 -18.81 -22.86
N LEU A 88 7.71 -17.87 -22.73
CA LEU A 88 7.03 -17.55 -21.48
C LEU A 88 5.57 -17.97 -21.61
N THR A 89 5.10 -18.79 -20.66
CA THR A 89 3.69 -19.18 -20.58
C THR A 89 3.26 -19.21 -19.12
N LEU A 90 2.01 -18.89 -18.83
CA LEU A 90 1.44 -19.03 -17.50
C LEU A 90 1.06 -20.51 -17.25
N ASN A 91 1.35 -21.00 -16.06
CA ASN A 91 1.04 -22.36 -15.64
C ASN A 91 0.21 -22.34 -14.35
N THR A 92 -1.01 -22.88 -14.41
CA THR A 92 -1.97 -22.97 -13.31
C THR A 92 -2.09 -24.38 -12.71
N LYS A 93 -1.30 -25.34 -13.21
CA LYS A 93 -1.40 -26.76 -12.81
C LYS A 93 -0.34 -27.16 -11.82
N GLN A 94 0.80 -26.52 -11.83
CA GLN A 94 1.95 -26.86 -11.00
C GLN A 94 2.36 -25.67 -10.11
N VAL A 95 1.37 -25.04 -9.48
CA VAL A 95 1.55 -23.90 -8.59
C VAL A 95 2.32 -24.24 -7.32
N MET A 96 2.83 -23.24 -6.65
CA MET A 96 3.71 -23.41 -5.50
C MET A 96 2.95 -23.84 -4.24
N ASN A 97 1.83 -23.20 -3.98
CA ASN A 97 0.97 -23.46 -2.82
C ASN A 97 -0.48 -23.02 -3.12
N LYS A 98 -1.34 -22.98 -2.11
CA LYS A 98 -2.76 -22.62 -2.28
C LYS A 98 -2.99 -21.12 -2.50
N ALA A 99 -2.06 -20.28 -2.03
CA ALA A 99 -2.17 -18.82 -2.17
C ALA A 99 -1.81 -18.38 -3.59
N GLN A 100 -0.85 -19.06 -4.22
CA GLN A 100 -0.38 -18.76 -5.57
C GLN A 100 -1.10 -19.64 -6.59
N GLN A 101 -1.95 -19.07 -7.41
CA GLN A 101 -2.79 -19.80 -8.40
C GLN A 101 -2.14 -19.92 -9.77
N THR A 102 -1.06 -19.16 -10.00
CA THR A 102 -0.36 -19.06 -11.29
C THR A 102 1.15 -18.98 -11.06
N CYS A 103 1.94 -19.53 -11.95
CA CYS A 103 3.38 -19.32 -12.00
C CYS A 103 3.85 -19.16 -13.44
N LEU A 104 5.05 -18.62 -13.66
CA LEU A 104 5.65 -18.51 -14.98
C LEU A 104 6.35 -19.82 -15.35
N GLN A 105 6.00 -20.40 -16.48
CA GLN A 105 6.79 -21.43 -17.13
C GLN A 105 7.74 -20.79 -18.14
N LEU A 106 9.03 -20.87 -17.86
CA LEU A 106 10.11 -20.42 -18.72
C LEU A 106 10.75 -21.63 -19.41
N SER A 107 10.84 -21.59 -20.73
CA SER A 107 11.56 -22.58 -21.55
C SER A 107 12.64 -21.89 -22.35
N VAL A 108 13.87 -22.37 -22.28
CA VAL A 108 15.04 -21.77 -22.93
C VAL A 108 15.76 -22.81 -23.79
N SER A 109 16.11 -22.42 -25.01
CA SER A 109 17.01 -23.16 -25.89
C SER A 109 18.02 -22.24 -26.57
N GLY A 110 19.19 -22.74 -26.89
CA GLY A 110 20.29 -22.00 -27.51
C GLY A 110 21.09 -21.13 -26.53
N ALA A 111 20.81 -21.19 -25.22
CA ALA A 111 21.63 -20.50 -24.22
C ALA A 111 22.99 -21.16 -24.03
N SER A 112 23.99 -20.35 -23.65
CA SER A 112 25.36 -20.79 -23.36
C SER A 112 26.00 -19.94 -22.26
N ALA A 113 27.18 -20.32 -21.79
CA ALA A 113 27.92 -19.57 -20.77
C ALA A 113 28.25 -18.12 -21.21
N THR A 114 28.46 -17.91 -22.50
CA THR A 114 28.81 -16.58 -23.08
C THR A 114 27.59 -15.82 -23.60
N GLN A 115 26.46 -16.50 -23.82
CA GLN A 115 25.23 -15.90 -24.31
C GLN A 115 24.06 -16.46 -23.51
N LYS A 116 23.82 -15.84 -22.35
CA LYS A 116 22.70 -16.23 -21.50
C LYS A 116 21.36 -15.76 -22.08
N ALA A 117 20.29 -16.44 -21.71
CA ALA A 117 18.93 -16.12 -22.07
C ALA A 117 18.03 -16.20 -20.84
N GLY A 118 16.86 -15.61 -20.89
CA GLY A 118 15.95 -15.64 -19.73
C GLY A 118 14.81 -14.64 -19.86
N VAL A 119 14.51 -13.96 -18.76
CA VAL A 119 13.40 -12.99 -18.68
C VAL A 119 13.84 -11.72 -17.98
N CYS A 120 13.14 -10.61 -18.30
CA CYS A 120 13.27 -9.37 -17.53
C CYS A 120 11.91 -8.87 -17.02
N ASN A 121 11.97 -8.12 -15.93
CA ASN A 121 10.86 -7.39 -15.34
C ASN A 121 11.20 -5.90 -15.34
N THR A 122 10.25 -5.07 -15.78
CA THR A 122 10.43 -3.62 -15.89
C THR A 122 9.94 -2.83 -14.68
N GLY A 123 9.50 -3.52 -13.62
CA GLY A 123 8.91 -2.88 -12.45
C GLY A 123 7.60 -2.16 -12.76
N PHE A 124 7.27 -1.16 -11.95
CA PHE A 124 6.04 -0.37 -12.12
C PHE A 124 6.16 0.69 -13.22
N TRP A 125 7.21 1.51 -13.23
CA TRP A 125 7.51 2.55 -14.23
C TRP A 125 8.99 2.61 -14.58
N GLY A 126 9.69 1.48 -14.48
CA GLY A 126 11.12 1.32 -14.40
C GLY A 126 11.56 1.15 -12.94
N MET A 127 12.75 0.61 -12.74
CA MET A 127 13.35 0.40 -11.42
C MET A 127 14.45 1.44 -11.20
N HIS A 128 14.42 2.10 -10.05
CA HIS A 128 15.52 2.97 -9.66
C HIS A 128 16.65 2.13 -9.04
N PHE A 129 17.85 2.27 -9.59
CA PHE A 129 19.06 1.72 -9.01
C PHE A 129 20.01 2.84 -8.66
N GLU A 130 20.70 2.68 -7.55
CA GLU A 130 21.72 3.63 -7.09
C GLU A 130 23.06 2.92 -6.99
N THR A 131 24.11 3.54 -7.54
CA THR A 131 25.50 3.05 -7.50
C THR A 131 25.88 2.70 -6.07
N ASP A 132 26.57 1.57 -5.90
CA ASP A 132 27.01 0.99 -4.64
C ASP A 132 25.89 0.44 -3.74
N SER A 133 24.61 0.67 -4.05
CA SER A 133 23.50 0.05 -3.32
C SER A 133 23.36 -1.44 -3.61
N THR A 134 22.95 -2.18 -2.60
CA THR A 134 22.77 -3.65 -2.69
C THR A 134 21.29 -4.01 -2.64
N TYR A 135 20.88 -4.84 -3.57
CA TYR A 135 19.52 -5.34 -3.72
C TYR A 135 19.46 -6.82 -3.35
N THR A 136 18.48 -7.21 -2.56
CA THR A 136 18.26 -8.60 -2.17
C THR A 136 17.24 -9.22 -3.10
N LEU A 137 17.68 -10.22 -3.86
CA LEU A 137 16.85 -11.03 -4.76
C LEU A 137 16.41 -12.31 -4.06
N ARG A 138 15.13 -12.64 -4.20
CA ARG A 138 14.53 -13.93 -3.81
C ARG A 138 13.68 -14.43 -4.97
N VAL A 139 13.84 -15.68 -5.35
CA VAL A 139 13.10 -16.29 -6.44
C VAL A 139 12.75 -17.72 -6.09
N TRP A 140 11.49 -18.09 -6.16
CA TRP A 140 11.08 -19.49 -6.09
C TRP A 140 11.15 -20.13 -7.47
N VAL A 141 11.87 -21.25 -7.56
CA VAL A 141 12.09 -21.98 -8.81
C VAL A 141 11.80 -23.46 -8.64
N LYS A 142 11.11 -24.06 -9.63
CA LYS A 142 10.94 -25.49 -9.76
C LYS A 142 11.50 -25.94 -11.10
N ALA A 143 12.69 -26.52 -11.10
CA ALA A 143 13.37 -26.98 -12.31
C ALA A 143 12.76 -28.28 -12.84
N SER A 144 12.65 -28.41 -14.15
CA SER A 144 12.35 -29.70 -14.79
C SER A 144 13.50 -30.70 -14.60
N ALA A 145 13.23 -31.99 -14.74
CA ALA A 145 14.26 -33.04 -14.62
C ALA A 145 15.43 -32.88 -15.63
N LYS A 146 15.20 -32.18 -16.72
CA LYS A 146 16.20 -31.93 -17.77
C LYS A 146 16.99 -30.61 -17.56
N PHE A 147 16.58 -29.77 -16.64
CA PHE A 147 17.28 -28.51 -16.35
C PHE A 147 18.22 -28.75 -15.15
N ASN A 148 19.50 -28.62 -15.40
CA ASN A 148 20.56 -28.75 -14.36
C ASN A 148 21.49 -27.52 -14.45
N GLY A 149 20.94 -26.39 -14.79
CA GLY A 149 21.69 -25.19 -15.07
C GLY A 149 21.79 -24.22 -13.90
N LYS A 150 22.58 -23.19 -14.15
CA LYS A 150 22.77 -22.08 -13.23
C LYS A 150 21.79 -20.94 -13.60
N ILE A 151 21.31 -20.27 -12.57
CA ILE A 151 20.42 -19.11 -12.70
C ILE A 151 21.17 -17.90 -12.14
N TYR A 152 21.04 -16.77 -12.84
CA TYR A 152 21.72 -15.51 -12.52
C TYR A 152 20.71 -14.37 -12.42
N GLY A 153 20.98 -13.43 -11.52
CA GLY A 153 20.28 -12.14 -11.45
C GLY A 153 21.19 -11.03 -11.92
N GLN A 154 20.64 -10.03 -12.61
CA GLN A 154 21.38 -8.85 -13.05
C GLN A 154 20.47 -7.63 -13.04
N LEU A 155 20.99 -6.49 -12.56
CA LEU A 155 20.36 -5.20 -12.75
C LEU A 155 20.80 -4.65 -14.12
N GLN A 156 19.86 -4.12 -14.89
CA GLN A 156 20.10 -3.58 -16.22
C GLN A 156 19.46 -2.20 -16.35
N GLN A 157 20.03 -1.36 -17.20
CA GLN A 157 19.34 -0.20 -17.74
C GLN A 157 18.18 -0.65 -18.63
N ASN A 158 17.29 0.27 -18.98
CA ASN A 158 16.11 -0.07 -19.80
C ASN A 158 16.45 -0.70 -21.16
N ASP A 159 17.57 -0.29 -21.76
CA ASP A 159 18.07 -0.83 -23.05
C ASP A 159 18.75 -2.20 -22.92
N GLY A 160 18.93 -2.71 -21.70
CA GLY A 160 19.61 -3.97 -21.42
C GLY A 160 21.09 -3.85 -21.10
N THR A 161 21.65 -2.65 -21.13
CA THR A 161 23.02 -2.41 -20.66
C THR A 161 23.13 -2.79 -19.17
N ALA A 162 24.18 -3.51 -18.80
CA ALA A 162 24.39 -3.96 -17.42
C ALA A 162 24.55 -2.76 -16.47
N ALA A 163 23.81 -2.77 -15.38
CA ALA A 163 23.95 -1.86 -14.23
C ALA A 163 24.51 -2.59 -12.99
N SER A 164 24.77 -3.90 -13.10
CA SER A 164 25.47 -4.72 -12.12
C SER A 164 26.23 -5.85 -12.81
N GLU A 165 27.12 -6.51 -12.06
CA GLU A 165 27.59 -7.84 -12.48
C GLU A 165 26.42 -8.84 -12.50
N GLU A 166 26.59 -9.92 -13.28
CA GLU A 166 25.71 -11.09 -13.18
C GLU A 166 26.04 -11.88 -11.92
N VAL A 167 25.09 -12.06 -11.03
CA VAL A 167 25.26 -12.80 -9.78
C VAL A 167 24.55 -14.13 -9.86
N GLN A 168 25.29 -15.23 -9.73
CA GLN A 168 24.68 -16.56 -9.64
C GLN A 168 23.85 -16.66 -8.37
N LEU A 169 22.59 -17.14 -8.50
CA LEU A 169 21.72 -17.34 -7.37
C LEU A 169 22.23 -18.53 -6.51
N GLU A 170 22.16 -18.33 -5.20
CA GLU A 170 22.50 -19.32 -4.18
C GLU A 170 21.28 -20.16 -3.82
N GLY A 171 21.49 -21.44 -3.55
CA GLY A 171 20.48 -22.42 -3.16
C GLY A 171 20.68 -23.76 -3.88
N SER A 172 20.11 -24.81 -3.32
CA SER A 172 20.19 -26.17 -3.89
C SER A 172 18.98 -26.42 -4.78
N LEU A 173 19.08 -26.11 -6.05
CA LEU A 173 18.01 -26.36 -7.02
C LEU A 173 17.72 -27.86 -7.08
N LYS A 174 16.48 -28.23 -6.75
CA LYS A 174 16.02 -29.63 -6.76
C LYS A 174 15.08 -29.86 -7.94
N SER A 175 15.32 -30.91 -8.68
CA SER A 175 14.44 -31.31 -9.80
C SER A 175 13.01 -31.56 -9.29
N ASN A 176 12.03 -31.00 -9.99
CA ASN A 176 10.60 -31.14 -9.73
C ASN A 176 10.13 -30.69 -8.32
N SER A 177 10.93 -29.91 -7.60
CA SER A 177 10.58 -29.35 -6.30
C SER A 177 10.78 -27.85 -6.29
N TRP A 178 9.86 -27.11 -5.67
CA TRP A 178 10.02 -25.68 -5.44
C TRP A 178 11.19 -25.42 -4.49
N THR A 179 12.09 -24.55 -4.89
CA THR A 179 13.30 -24.18 -4.16
C THR A 179 13.44 -22.68 -4.15
N LEU A 180 13.64 -22.10 -2.98
CA LEU A 180 14.00 -20.69 -2.87
C LEU A 180 15.47 -20.51 -3.24
N LEU A 181 15.71 -19.65 -4.22
CA LEU A 181 17.04 -19.17 -4.60
C LEU A 181 17.17 -17.70 -4.21
N THR A 182 18.38 -17.30 -3.80
CA THR A 182 18.64 -15.93 -3.33
C THR A 182 19.92 -15.38 -3.95
N ALA A 183 20.02 -14.05 -4.02
CA ALA A 183 21.25 -13.35 -4.35
C ALA A 183 21.29 -11.95 -3.72
N ARG A 184 22.49 -11.43 -3.53
CA ARG A 184 22.73 -10.01 -3.21
C ARG A 184 23.41 -9.38 -4.42
N ILE A 185 22.76 -8.43 -5.05
CA ILE A 185 23.21 -7.81 -6.29
C ILE A 185 23.59 -6.36 -5.98
N LYS A 186 24.85 -6.02 -6.19
CA LYS A 186 25.35 -4.66 -6.02
C LYS A 186 25.26 -3.90 -7.36
N ALA A 187 24.64 -2.73 -7.37
CA ALA A 187 24.62 -1.86 -8.53
C ALA A 187 25.98 -1.22 -8.77
N ASN A 188 26.45 -1.24 -10.01
CA ASN A 188 27.68 -0.61 -10.47
C ASN A 188 27.43 0.77 -11.11
N ALA A 189 26.17 1.04 -11.45
CA ALA A 189 25.73 2.28 -12.07
C ALA A 189 24.34 2.67 -11.57
N SER A 190 24.12 3.98 -11.39
CA SER A 190 22.79 4.52 -11.12
C SER A 190 21.93 4.51 -12.37
N CYS A 191 20.64 4.25 -12.21
CA CYS A 191 19.65 4.20 -13.29
C CYS A 191 18.28 4.58 -12.74
N GLU A 192 17.60 5.54 -13.38
CA GLU A 192 16.24 5.95 -12.96
C GLU A 192 15.13 5.03 -13.48
N LYS A 193 15.37 4.38 -14.61
CA LYS A 193 14.39 3.52 -15.31
C LYS A 193 15.02 2.19 -15.72
N GLY A 194 15.58 1.48 -14.76
CA GLY A 194 16.17 0.17 -14.97
C GLY A 194 15.14 -0.95 -15.04
N ARG A 195 15.66 -2.15 -15.24
CA ARG A 195 14.93 -3.41 -15.22
C ARG A 195 15.75 -4.51 -14.51
N PHE A 196 15.09 -5.50 -14.02
CA PHE A 196 15.72 -6.70 -13.47
C PHE A 196 15.73 -7.82 -14.52
N ALA A 197 16.85 -8.54 -14.65
CA ALA A 197 17.00 -9.71 -15.51
C ALA A 197 17.26 -10.98 -14.70
N LEU A 198 16.52 -12.04 -14.99
CA LEU A 198 16.74 -13.39 -14.49
C LEU A 198 17.20 -14.25 -15.68
N LEU A 199 18.44 -14.74 -15.65
CA LEU A 199 19.14 -15.32 -16.78
C LEU A 199 19.59 -16.77 -16.48
N THR A 200 19.76 -17.58 -17.52
CA THR A 200 20.39 -18.89 -17.44
C THR A 200 21.38 -19.09 -18.59
N SER A 201 22.46 -19.83 -18.31
CA SER A 201 23.42 -20.30 -19.31
C SER A 201 23.03 -21.63 -19.93
N ASP A 202 21.95 -22.26 -19.50
CA ASP A 202 21.62 -23.64 -19.79
C ASP A 202 20.24 -23.75 -20.44
N ASN A 203 20.07 -24.83 -21.19
CA ASN A 203 18.81 -25.13 -21.88
C ASN A 203 17.87 -25.95 -21.01
N GLY A 204 16.58 -25.80 -21.19
CA GLY A 204 15.57 -26.54 -20.49
C GLY A 204 14.38 -25.72 -20.07
N SER A 205 13.59 -26.24 -19.13
CA SER A 205 12.37 -25.58 -18.65
C SER A 205 12.36 -25.53 -17.14
N MET A 206 11.84 -24.42 -16.62
CA MET A 206 11.61 -24.22 -15.20
C MET A 206 10.31 -23.47 -14.97
N LEU A 207 9.71 -23.66 -13.79
CA LEU A 207 8.64 -22.81 -13.27
C LEU A 207 9.26 -21.81 -12.30
N ILE A 208 8.78 -20.58 -12.36
CA ILE A 208 9.24 -19.45 -11.55
C ILE A 208 8.03 -18.85 -10.88
N ASP A 209 8.16 -18.54 -9.59
CA ASP A 209 7.11 -17.88 -8.82
C ASP A 209 7.70 -16.96 -7.76
N VAL A 210 6.92 -16.03 -7.28
CA VAL A 210 7.24 -15.05 -6.22
C VAL A 210 8.67 -14.53 -6.33
N VAL A 211 8.90 -13.75 -7.37
CA VAL A 211 10.16 -13.04 -7.58
C VAL A 211 10.13 -11.74 -6.79
N SER A 212 11.10 -11.51 -5.92
CA SER A 212 11.19 -10.31 -5.09
C SER A 212 12.58 -9.71 -5.22
N LEU A 213 12.64 -8.40 -5.48
CA LEU A 213 13.88 -7.61 -5.54
C LEU A 213 13.73 -6.39 -4.65
N MET A 214 14.31 -6.45 -3.45
CA MET A 214 14.19 -5.42 -2.43
C MET A 214 15.49 -4.64 -2.29
N PRO A 215 15.47 -3.29 -2.30
CA PRO A 215 16.58 -2.47 -1.84
C PRO A 215 16.75 -2.60 -0.32
N TYR A 216 17.69 -1.83 0.25
CA TYR A 216 17.66 -1.57 1.68
C TYR A 216 16.34 -0.87 2.04
N THR A 217 15.67 -1.36 3.06
CA THR A 217 14.38 -0.84 3.51
C THR A 217 14.54 0.17 4.64
N TRP A 218 13.59 1.07 4.80
CA TRP A 218 13.61 2.03 5.89
C TRP A 218 13.71 1.33 7.24
N LYS A 219 14.63 1.81 8.09
CA LYS A 219 14.99 1.20 9.39
C LYS A 219 15.35 -0.29 9.32
N GLY A 220 15.65 -0.82 8.13
CA GLY A 220 16.05 -2.21 7.95
C GLY A 220 14.95 -3.24 8.17
N ARG A 221 13.69 -2.84 8.13
CA ARG A 221 12.55 -3.76 8.30
C ARG A 221 12.51 -4.79 7.19
N LYS A 222 12.28 -6.06 7.57
CA LYS A 222 12.00 -7.11 6.60
C LYS A 222 10.69 -6.78 5.88
N ASN A 223 10.65 -6.93 4.57
CA ASN A 223 9.46 -6.61 3.77
C ASN A 223 8.97 -5.16 3.97
N GLY A 224 9.91 -4.22 4.12
CA GLY A 224 9.65 -2.88 4.61
C GLY A 224 9.43 -1.84 3.52
N LEU A 225 9.56 -0.58 3.93
CA LEU A 225 9.22 0.59 3.14
C LEU A 225 10.44 1.16 2.41
N ARG A 226 10.20 1.91 1.35
CA ARG A 226 11.20 2.72 0.65
C ARG A 226 11.73 3.82 1.59
N PRO A 227 13.06 3.92 1.78
CA PRO A 227 13.63 4.88 2.73
C PRO A 227 13.33 6.33 2.39
N ASP A 228 13.36 6.70 1.10
CA ASP A 228 13.12 8.05 0.61
C ASP A 228 11.70 8.54 0.94
N LEU A 229 10.68 7.72 0.68
CA LEU A 229 9.30 8.08 0.96
C LEU A 229 8.94 7.99 2.44
N ALA A 230 9.39 6.92 3.12
CA ALA A 230 9.11 6.74 4.53
C ALA A 230 9.75 7.83 5.41
N GLN A 231 10.95 8.32 5.04
CA GLN A 231 11.58 9.44 5.72
C GLN A 231 10.77 10.74 5.57
N LEU A 232 10.23 11.01 4.38
CA LEU A 232 9.34 12.17 4.19
C LEU A 232 8.08 12.10 5.08
N LEU A 233 7.51 10.90 5.25
CA LEU A 233 6.39 10.71 6.18
C LEU A 233 6.83 10.94 7.62
N ASP A 234 7.98 10.40 8.05
CA ASP A 234 8.52 10.62 9.40
C ASP A 234 8.82 12.09 9.67
N ASP A 235 9.32 12.84 8.68
CA ASP A 235 9.60 14.27 8.82
C ASP A 235 8.34 15.11 9.08
N THR A 236 7.16 14.63 8.69
CA THR A 236 5.89 15.30 9.01
C THR A 236 5.45 15.14 10.47
N LYS A 237 6.06 14.21 11.22
CA LYS A 237 5.78 13.90 12.63
C LYS A 237 4.31 13.65 12.91
N PRO A 238 3.67 12.70 12.21
CA PRO A 238 2.27 12.38 12.45
C PRO A 238 2.07 11.77 13.83
N THR A 239 0.94 12.03 14.45
CA THR A 239 0.61 11.46 15.78
C THR A 239 -0.31 10.25 15.68
N PHE A 240 -0.93 10.03 14.53
CA PHE A 240 -1.65 8.80 14.19
C PHE A 240 -1.53 8.50 12.69
N LEU A 241 -1.78 7.26 12.32
CA LEU A 241 -1.91 6.80 10.94
C LEU A 241 -3.21 6.03 10.78
N ARG A 242 -4.12 6.53 9.93
CA ARG A 242 -5.35 5.85 9.49
C ARG A 242 -5.04 5.00 8.26
N PHE A 243 -5.29 3.69 8.35
CA PHE A 243 -4.95 2.71 7.31
C PHE A 243 -5.93 1.52 7.32
N PRO A 244 -5.97 0.69 6.27
CA PRO A 244 -5.25 0.72 4.97
C PRO A 244 -6.05 1.47 3.89
N GLY A 245 -7.03 2.23 4.25
CA GLY A 245 -7.79 3.02 3.31
C GLY A 245 -9.18 3.35 3.79
N GLY A 246 -9.85 3.86 2.94
CA GLY A 246 -11.03 4.31 2.30
C GLY A 246 -11.71 3.20 1.49
N CYS A 247 -11.97 3.48 0.21
CA CYS A 247 -12.61 2.51 -0.69
C CYS A 247 -11.92 1.14 -0.76
N TYR A 248 -10.62 1.10 -0.51
CA TYR A 248 -9.85 -0.15 -0.44
C TYR A 248 -10.34 -1.09 0.67
N VAL A 249 -10.79 -0.53 1.81
CA VAL A 249 -11.40 -1.31 2.90
C VAL A 249 -12.82 -1.74 2.56
N GLU A 250 -13.59 -0.87 1.90
CA GLU A 250 -14.96 -1.17 1.52
C GLU A 250 -15.03 -2.30 0.48
N GLY A 251 -14.13 -2.28 -0.53
CA GLY A 251 -14.16 -3.19 -1.65
C GLY A 251 -15.28 -2.90 -2.64
N GLN A 252 -15.28 -3.60 -3.78
CA GLN A 252 -16.28 -3.44 -4.83
C GLN A 252 -16.80 -4.79 -5.33
N GLY A 253 -18.12 -4.91 -5.43
CA GLY A 253 -18.83 -6.06 -6.00
C GLY A 253 -18.96 -7.26 -5.07
N ALA A 254 -17.99 -7.49 -4.18
CA ALA A 254 -18.02 -8.57 -3.19
C ALA A 254 -17.04 -8.28 -2.03
N LEU A 255 -17.28 -8.90 -0.87
CA LEU A 255 -16.45 -8.74 0.32
C LEU A 255 -15.01 -9.22 0.09
N GLU A 256 -14.80 -10.24 -0.71
CA GLU A 256 -13.49 -10.81 -1.05
C GLU A 256 -12.59 -9.82 -1.81
N ASN A 257 -13.19 -8.79 -2.40
CA ASN A 257 -12.50 -7.71 -3.11
C ASN A 257 -12.13 -6.53 -2.18
N SER A 258 -12.32 -6.67 -0.88
CA SER A 258 -11.87 -5.73 0.14
C SER A 258 -10.59 -6.21 0.81
N PHE A 259 -9.95 -5.35 1.59
CA PHE A 259 -8.75 -5.70 2.33
C PHE A 259 -9.01 -6.81 3.36
N GLN A 260 -8.46 -7.98 3.12
CA GLN A 260 -8.58 -9.16 3.98
C GLN A 260 -7.31 -9.33 4.82
N TRP A 261 -7.19 -8.63 5.94
CA TRP A 261 -5.97 -8.50 6.72
C TRP A 261 -5.30 -9.85 7.09
N LYS A 262 -6.09 -10.91 7.34
CA LYS A 262 -5.55 -12.24 7.65
C LYS A 262 -4.75 -12.85 6.51
N ASN A 263 -5.11 -12.51 5.25
CA ASN A 263 -4.41 -12.97 4.06
C ASN A 263 -3.10 -12.23 3.83
N THR A 264 -2.87 -11.13 4.54
CA THR A 264 -1.67 -10.29 4.40
C THR A 264 -0.59 -10.61 5.44
N LEU A 265 -0.80 -11.63 6.26
CA LEU A 265 0.16 -12.05 7.29
C LEU A 265 1.11 -13.14 6.80
N GLY A 266 2.27 -13.28 7.47
CA GLY A 266 3.25 -14.32 7.18
C GLY A 266 4.13 -14.03 5.97
N PRO A 267 4.81 -15.06 5.42
CA PRO A 267 5.70 -14.94 4.28
C PRO A 267 4.96 -14.44 3.03
N ILE A 268 5.62 -13.61 2.21
CA ILE A 268 5.02 -13.04 0.98
C ILE A 268 4.57 -14.12 -0.01
N GLU A 269 5.21 -15.26 -0.03
CA GLU A 269 4.85 -16.42 -0.86
C GLU A 269 3.56 -17.13 -0.43
N GLU A 270 3.04 -16.81 0.75
CA GLU A 270 1.77 -17.32 1.28
C GLU A 270 0.63 -16.30 1.21
N ARG A 271 0.91 -15.10 0.70
CA ARG A 271 -0.07 -14.02 0.54
C ARG A 271 -0.68 -14.09 -0.86
N PRO A 272 -2.00 -14.32 -0.97
CA PRO A 272 -2.63 -14.47 -2.29
C PRO A 272 -2.66 -13.17 -3.09
N GLY A 273 -2.62 -12.00 -2.43
CA GLY A 273 -2.98 -10.75 -3.08
C GLY A 273 -4.46 -10.72 -3.49
N HIS A 274 -4.94 -9.61 -3.96
CA HIS A 274 -6.30 -9.52 -4.48
C HIS A 274 -6.43 -8.43 -5.55
N TRP A 275 -7.47 -8.52 -6.39
CA TRP A 275 -7.74 -7.49 -7.37
C TRP A 275 -8.44 -6.31 -6.70
N ASN A 276 -7.80 -5.15 -6.71
CA ASN A 276 -8.38 -3.90 -6.26
C ASN A 276 -9.31 -3.36 -7.35
N HIS A 277 -10.60 -3.66 -7.23
CA HIS A 277 -11.62 -3.27 -8.20
C HIS A 277 -11.89 -1.78 -8.23
N ASN A 278 -11.66 -1.07 -7.11
CA ASN A 278 -11.84 0.37 -7.03
C ASN A 278 -10.80 1.12 -7.89
N TRP A 279 -9.56 0.62 -7.93
CA TRP A 279 -8.42 1.29 -8.57
C TRP A 279 -7.83 0.51 -9.76
N HIS A 280 -8.47 -0.61 -10.16
CA HIS A 280 -8.20 -1.38 -11.37
C HIS A 280 -6.77 -1.93 -11.52
N TYR A 281 -6.20 -2.44 -10.45
CA TYR A 281 -4.95 -3.20 -10.46
C TYR A 281 -4.94 -4.23 -9.33
N ARG A 282 -4.01 -5.18 -9.41
CA ARG A 282 -3.83 -6.16 -8.35
C ARG A 282 -2.92 -5.60 -7.26
N SER A 283 -3.38 -5.67 -6.02
CA SER A 283 -2.52 -5.53 -4.84
C SER A 283 -1.86 -6.86 -4.55
N SER A 284 -0.55 -6.83 -4.32
CA SER A 284 0.21 -8.02 -3.94
C SER A 284 0.06 -8.40 -2.47
N ASP A 285 -0.64 -7.57 -1.67
CA ASP A 285 -0.70 -7.64 -0.20
C ASP A 285 0.70 -7.68 0.45
N GLY A 286 1.69 -7.14 -0.24
CA GLY A 286 3.06 -7.02 0.26
C GLY A 286 3.16 -6.06 1.42
N LEU A 287 2.49 -4.89 1.32
CA LEU A 287 2.23 -3.98 2.43
C LEU A 287 0.95 -4.45 3.12
N GLY A 288 1.09 -5.34 4.11
CA GLY A 288 -0.01 -5.96 4.82
C GLY A 288 -0.25 -5.36 6.21
N TYR A 289 -1.16 -5.99 6.96
CA TYR A 289 -1.56 -5.49 8.30
C TYR A 289 -0.37 -5.35 9.26
N ASP A 290 0.53 -6.33 9.28
CA ASP A 290 1.72 -6.29 10.13
C ASP A 290 2.66 -5.15 9.72
N GLU A 291 2.88 -4.95 8.42
CA GLU A 291 3.71 -3.88 7.89
C GLU A 291 3.13 -2.48 8.16
N TYR A 292 1.80 -2.32 8.12
CA TYR A 292 1.15 -1.08 8.54
C TYR A 292 1.35 -0.78 10.03
N LEU A 293 1.22 -1.80 10.88
CA LEU A 293 1.48 -1.64 12.31
C LEU A 293 2.96 -1.31 12.59
N GLN A 294 3.90 -1.95 11.88
CA GLN A 294 5.33 -1.61 11.95
C GLN A 294 5.59 -0.17 11.47
N MET A 295 4.90 0.28 10.42
CA MET A 295 5.01 1.65 9.94
C MET A 295 4.53 2.64 11.02
N CYS A 296 3.44 2.37 11.71
CA CYS A 296 2.98 3.20 12.83
C CYS A 296 4.02 3.26 13.95
N GLU A 297 4.58 2.11 14.36
CA GLU A 297 5.65 2.05 15.37
C GLU A 297 6.88 2.86 14.94
N ASP A 298 7.30 2.72 13.69
CA ASP A 298 8.46 3.41 13.14
C ASP A 298 8.27 4.92 13.00
N LEU A 299 7.05 5.38 12.73
CA LEU A 299 6.67 6.80 12.68
C LEU A 299 6.41 7.37 14.09
N ASN A 300 6.37 6.54 15.13
CA ASN A 300 5.88 6.89 16.46
C ASN A 300 4.46 7.50 16.42
N ALA A 301 3.60 6.94 15.57
CA ALA A 301 2.22 7.34 15.36
C ALA A 301 1.26 6.27 15.91
N ALA A 302 0.16 6.67 16.51
CA ALA A 302 -0.86 5.74 16.98
C ALA A 302 -1.53 5.04 15.79
N PRO A 303 -1.62 3.70 15.76
CA PRO A 303 -2.32 3.00 14.70
C PRO A 303 -3.84 3.20 14.81
N MET A 304 -4.45 3.55 13.67
CA MET A 304 -5.89 3.66 13.48
C MET A 304 -6.29 2.73 12.34
N PHE A 305 -6.82 1.57 12.70
CA PHE A 305 -7.18 0.55 11.74
C PHE A 305 -8.65 0.66 11.33
N VAL A 306 -8.89 0.81 10.02
CA VAL A 306 -10.23 0.86 9.43
C VAL A 306 -10.70 -0.55 9.09
N VAL A 307 -11.90 -0.93 9.52
CA VAL A 307 -12.48 -2.26 9.28
C VAL A 307 -13.74 -2.17 8.44
N ASN A 308 -13.96 -3.18 7.59
CA ASN A 308 -15.16 -3.28 6.77
C ASN A 308 -16.39 -3.61 7.65
N VAL A 309 -17.42 -2.79 7.54
CA VAL A 309 -18.70 -2.94 8.28
C VAL A 309 -19.71 -3.85 7.55
N GLY A 310 -19.31 -4.38 6.40
CA GLY A 310 -20.18 -5.19 5.53
C GLY A 310 -21.03 -4.38 4.57
N LEU A 311 -20.67 -3.11 4.38
CA LEU A 311 -21.21 -2.21 3.36
C LEU A 311 -20.07 -1.85 2.42
N GLY A 312 -20.19 -2.18 1.15
CA GLY A 312 -19.17 -1.88 0.15
C GLY A 312 -19.78 -1.41 -1.16
N HIS A 313 -18.95 -1.05 -2.11
CA HIS A 313 -19.38 -0.56 -3.41
C HIS A 313 -20.10 -1.67 -4.22
N GLY A 314 -21.43 -1.56 -4.30
CA GLY A 314 -22.26 -2.49 -5.07
C GLY A 314 -22.53 -3.85 -4.40
N PHE A 315 -22.26 -3.98 -3.11
CA PHE A 315 -22.67 -5.15 -2.32
C PHE A 315 -22.98 -4.79 -0.86
N THR A 316 -23.73 -5.65 -0.21
CA THR A 316 -24.01 -5.58 1.22
C THR A 316 -23.95 -7.00 1.79
N VAL A 317 -23.13 -7.19 2.81
CA VAL A 317 -23.07 -8.46 3.56
C VAL A 317 -24.40 -8.66 4.31
N PRO A 318 -25.06 -9.83 4.23
CA PRO A 318 -26.26 -10.10 5.02
C PRO A 318 -26.05 -9.82 6.51
N PHE A 319 -27.05 -9.20 7.17
CA PHE A 319 -26.91 -8.76 8.55
C PHE A 319 -26.59 -9.88 9.53
N GLU A 320 -27.11 -11.07 9.29
CA GLU A 320 -26.82 -12.28 10.07
C GLU A 320 -25.36 -12.76 9.97
N GLN A 321 -24.58 -12.25 9.01
CA GLN A 321 -23.17 -12.57 8.82
C GLN A 321 -22.25 -11.49 9.43
N VAL A 322 -22.79 -10.37 9.90
CA VAL A 322 -21.99 -9.26 10.47
C VAL A 322 -21.15 -9.72 11.67
N ASP A 323 -21.62 -10.66 12.45
CA ASP A 323 -20.87 -11.22 13.59
C ASP A 323 -19.53 -11.83 13.18
N THR A 324 -19.41 -12.31 11.94
CA THR A 324 -18.13 -12.79 11.37
C THR A 324 -17.15 -11.63 11.17
N LEU A 325 -17.63 -10.48 10.73
CA LEU A 325 -16.80 -9.27 10.57
C LEU A 325 -16.39 -8.69 11.92
N VAL A 326 -17.31 -8.71 12.89
CA VAL A 326 -17.02 -8.33 14.28
C VAL A 326 -15.91 -9.21 14.85
N GLN A 327 -16.04 -10.55 14.73
CA GLN A 327 -14.99 -11.46 15.20
C GLN A 327 -13.67 -11.22 14.48
N ASN A 328 -13.71 -10.95 13.18
CA ASN A 328 -12.50 -10.62 12.40
C ASN A 328 -11.80 -9.36 12.92
N THR A 329 -12.56 -8.38 13.39
CA THR A 329 -12.03 -7.16 14.03
C THR A 329 -11.44 -7.45 15.40
N LEU A 330 -12.11 -8.25 16.24
CA LEU A 330 -11.57 -8.68 17.53
C LEU A 330 -10.25 -9.45 17.39
N ASP A 331 -10.14 -10.28 16.35
CA ASP A 331 -8.90 -11.00 16.02
C ASP A 331 -7.77 -10.04 15.60
N ALA A 332 -8.10 -8.96 14.87
CA ALA A 332 -7.12 -7.95 14.48
C ALA A 332 -6.59 -7.17 15.69
N ILE A 333 -7.48 -6.80 16.63
CA ILE A 333 -7.08 -6.17 17.90
C ILE A 333 -6.18 -7.14 18.69
N GLU A 334 -6.55 -8.42 18.77
CA GLU A 334 -5.75 -9.42 19.47
C GLU A 334 -4.39 -9.64 18.81
N TYR A 335 -4.32 -9.62 17.47
CA TYR A 335 -3.04 -9.66 16.75
C TYR A 335 -2.15 -8.48 17.14
N ALA A 336 -2.68 -7.28 17.14
CA ALA A 336 -1.91 -6.08 17.43
C ALA A 336 -1.52 -5.97 18.91
N ASN A 337 -2.40 -6.31 19.85
CA ASN A 337 -2.27 -6.01 21.28
C ASN A 337 -2.14 -7.23 22.19
N GLY A 338 -2.53 -8.43 21.71
CA GLY A 338 -2.47 -9.65 22.51
C GLY A 338 -1.05 -10.10 22.82
N ASP A 339 -0.88 -10.87 23.87
CA ASP A 339 0.38 -11.47 24.28
C ASP A 339 0.54 -12.93 23.79
N GLU A 340 1.58 -13.60 24.27
CA GLU A 340 1.88 -15.00 23.92
C GLU A 340 0.82 -16.02 24.37
N SER A 341 -0.08 -15.65 25.28
CA SER A 341 -1.16 -16.52 25.74
C SER A 341 -2.33 -16.55 24.76
N THR A 342 -2.47 -15.52 23.90
CA THR A 342 -3.55 -15.40 22.92
C THR A 342 -3.19 -16.03 21.58
N GLU A 343 -4.20 -16.42 20.78
CA GLU A 343 -3.95 -17.05 19.47
C GLU A 343 -3.25 -16.08 18.52
N TRP A 344 -3.80 -14.89 18.37
CA TRP A 344 -3.31 -13.93 17.38
C TRP A 344 -2.05 -13.20 17.87
N GLY A 345 -1.85 -13.02 19.18
CA GLY A 345 -0.60 -12.55 19.76
C GLY A 345 0.57 -13.50 19.44
N ARG A 346 0.36 -14.83 19.58
CA ARG A 346 1.36 -15.82 19.14
C ARG A 346 1.68 -15.73 17.64
N ARG A 347 0.68 -15.46 16.79
CA ARG A 347 0.92 -15.31 15.34
C ARG A 347 1.76 -14.08 15.02
N ARG A 348 1.53 -12.95 15.73
CA ARG A 348 2.40 -11.76 15.62
C ARG A 348 3.84 -12.10 16.02
N ILE A 349 4.03 -12.76 17.15
CA ILE A 349 5.37 -13.17 17.63
C ILE A 349 6.04 -14.09 16.60
N ALA A 350 5.32 -15.07 16.07
CA ALA A 350 5.83 -15.97 15.03
C ALA A 350 6.17 -15.23 13.73
N ASN A 351 5.47 -14.14 13.43
CA ASN A 351 5.74 -13.27 12.28
C ASN A 351 6.98 -12.37 12.51
N GLY A 352 7.53 -12.35 13.72
CA GLY A 352 8.79 -11.69 14.06
C GLY A 352 8.68 -10.43 14.91
N HIS A 353 7.47 -10.08 15.39
CA HIS A 353 7.28 -8.94 16.28
C HIS A 353 6.80 -9.40 17.66
N GLU A 354 7.72 -9.36 18.64
CA GLU A 354 7.48 -9.91 19.98
C GLU A 354 6.51 -9.04 20.81
N LYS A 355 6.69 -7.72 20.79
CA LYS A 355 5.91 -6.78 21.57
C LYS A 355 4.57 -6.43 20.94
N PRO A 356 3.53 -6.09 21.73
CA PRO A 356 2.33 -5.47 21.20
C PRO A 356 2.63 -4.16 20.47
N TYR A 357 1.88 -3.90 19.38
CA TYR A 357 1.99 -2.67 18.62
C TYR A 357 1.28 -1.46 19.24
N GLY A 358 0.35 -1.72 20.17
CA GLY A 358 -0.41 -0.67 20.82
C GLY A 358 -1.48 -0.06 19.91
N LEU A 359 -2.23 -0.89 19.19
CA LEU A 359 -3.40 -0.44 18.42
C LEU A 359 -4.38 0.26 19.37
N LYS A 360 -4.72 1.51 19.05
CA LYS A 360 -5.50 2.38 19.92
C LYS A 360 -6.87 2.69 19.34
N PHE A 361 -6.98 2.77 18.02
CA PHE A 361 -8.17 3.21 17.32
C PHE A 361 -8.68 2.14 16.34
N ILE A 362 -9.98 1.87 16.40
CA ILE A 362 -10.71 1.10 15.38
C ILE A 362 -11.76 2.01 14.76
N GLU A 363 -11.68 2.21 13.47
CA GLU A 363 -12.71 2.88 12.72
C GLU A 363 -13.59 1.84 12.03
N VAL A 364 -14.90 1.92 12.26
CA VAL A 364 -15.90 0.95 11.77
C VAL A 364 -16.53 1.47 10.49
N GLY A 365 -16.11 0.91 9.36
CA GLY A 365 -16.55 1.35 8.03
C GLY A 365 -15.72 2.51 7.47
N ASN A 366 -16.09 2.96 6.28
CA ASN A 366 -15.56 4.14 5.61
C ASN A 366 -16.67 4.82 4.84
N GLU A 367 -16.89 6.12 5.03
CA GLU A 367 -17.88 6.93 4.30
C GLU A 367 -19.30 6.33 4.27
N ASN A 368 -19.69 5.58 5.29
CA ASN A 368 -20.99 4.91 5.37
C ASN A 368 -22.09 5.78 6.00
N GLY A 369 -21.80 7.02 6.36
CA GLY A 369 -22.74 7.98 6.97
C GLY A 369 -23.76 8.59 6.01
N GLN A 370 -23.90 8.09 4.78
CA GLN A 370 -24.84 8.62 3.78
C GLN A 370 -26.29 8.40 4.21
N PRO A 371 -27.21 9.37 3.93
CA PRO A 371 -28.60 9.36 4.43
C PRO A 371 -29.33 8.04 4.17
N GLU A 372 -29.17 7.45 2.98
CA GLU A 372 -29.81 6.21 2.59
C GLU A 372 -29.25 4.94 3.28
N ALA A 373 -28.04 5.04 3.82
CA ALA A 373 -27.35 3.93 4.49
C ALA A 373 -27.34 4.02 6.02
N ARG A 374 -27.79 5.14 6.60
CA ARG A 374 -27.65 5.45 8.04
C ARG A 374 -28.22 4.42 8.99
N GLU A 375 -29.45 3.97 8.74
CA GLU A 375 -30.11 2.97 9.57
C GLU A 375 -29.36 1.62 9.51
N GLU A 376 -29.00 1.20 8.31
CA GLU A 376 -28.25 -0.03 8.10
C GLU A 376 -26.83 0.06 8.72
N TYR A 377 -26.17 1.19 8.55
CA TYR A 377 -24.87 1.41 9.15
C TYR A 377 -24.94 1.45 10.68
N SER A 378 -25.89 2.22 11.26
CA SER A 378 -26.05 2.33 12.72
C SER A 378 -26.24 0.98 13.40
N ARG A 379 -27.11 0.11 12.87
CA ARG A 379 -27.34 -1.20 13.48
C ARG A 379 -26.14 -2.14 13.35
N ARG A 380 -25.31 -2.02 12.30
CA ARG A 380 -24.07 -2.77 12.13
C ARG A 380 -23.00 -2.27 13.08
N TYR A 381 -22.81 -0.94 13.09
CA TYR A 381 -21.88 -0.27 14.01
C TYR A 381 -22.13 -0.68 15.46
N ALA A 382 -23.40 -0.75 15.89
CA ALA A 382 -23.77 -1.16 17.25
C ALA A 382 -23.17 -2.52 17.63
N LYS A 383 -23.21 -3.52 16.72
CA LYS A 383 -22.59 -4.83 16.97
C LYS A 383 -21.08 -4.76 17.17
N PHE A 384 -20.37 -3.95 16.36
CA PHE A 384 -18.94 -3.74 16.55
C PHE A 384 -18.65 -3.04 17.87
N TYR A 385 -19.37 -1.94 18.15
CA TYR A 385 -19.19 -1.18 19.39
C TYR A 385 -19.36 -2.06 20.63
N GLU A 386 -20.49 -2.77 20.72
CA GLU A 386 -20.79 -3.63 21.87
C GLU A 386 -19.73 -4.71 22.08
N ALA A 387 -19.30 -5.39 20.99
CA ALA A 387 -18.34 -6.48 21.10
C ALA A 387 -16.92 -6.00 21.41
N ILE A 388 -16.48 -4.91 20.78
CA ILE A 388 -15.16 -4.34 21.04
C ILE A 388 -15.11 -3.77 22.45
N HIS A 389 -16.08 -2.97 22.83
CA HIS A 389 -16.13 -2.34 24.16
C HIS A 389 -16.20 -3.38 25.30
N ALA A 390 -16.90 -4.49 25.09
CA ALA A 390 -16.98 -5.58 26.06
C ALA A 390 -15.65 -6.31 26.27
N LYS A 391 -14.83 -6.47 25.21
CA LYS A 391 -13.58 -7.24 25.27
C LYS A 391 -12.34 -6.35 25.41
N TYR A 392 -12.34 -5.16 24.85
CA TYR A 392 -11.22 -4.21 24.77
C TYR A 392 -11.71 -2.78 25.07
N PRO A 393 -12.09 -2.47 26.33
CA PRO A 393 -12.68 -1.17 26.69
C PRO A 393 -11.69 0.00 26.54
N GLU A 394 -10.41 -0.28 26.34
CA GLU A 394 -9.36 0.72 26.09
C GLU A 394 -9.28 1.17 24.63
N ILE A 395 -9.92 0.45 23.69
CA ILE A 395 -9.95 0.80 22.27
C ILE A 395 -10.95 1.93 22.05
N VAL A 396 -10.49 2.97 21.38
CA VAL A 396 -11.33 4.08 20.92
C VAL A 396 -12.00 3.69 19.62
N ILE A 397 -13.33 3.73 19.60
CA ILE A 397 -14.14 3.28 18.47
C ILE A 397 -14.66 4.48 17.70
N ILE A 398 -14.41 4.52 16.41
CA ILE A 398 -14.71 5.63 15.52
C ILE A 398 -15.87 5.25 14.60
N GLY A 399 -16.88 6.11 14.52
CA GLY A 399 -18.02 5.95 13.62
C GLY A 399 -18.04 7.00 12.51
N ASN A 400 -18.52 6.62 11.32
CA ASN A 400 -18.67 7.54 10.20
C ASN A 400 -19.99 8.31 10.32
N VAL A 401 -19.97 9.64 10.25
CA VAL A 401 -21.17 10.47 10.37
C VAL A 401 -21.37 11.41 9.20
N GLU A 402 -20.34 11.79 8.48
CA GLU A 402 -20.40 12.65 7.31
C GLU A 402 -19.56 12.10 6.17
N ALA A 403 -20.12 12.08 4.97
CA ALA A 403 -19.42 11.77 3.75
C ALA A 403 -20.10 12.38 2.54
N TRP A 404 -19.34 12.63 1.47
CA TRP A 404 -19.83 13.10 0.17
C TRP A 404 -20.62 14.41 0.22
N GLY A 405 -20.48 15.15 1.32
CA GLY A 405 -21.06 16.47 1.45
C GLY A 405 -22.55 16.48 1.73
N THR A 406 -23.01 15.58 2.55
CA THR A 406 -24.38 15.57 3.04
C THR A 406 -24.67 16.75 3.96
N ASP A 407 -23.62 17.39 4.53
CA ASP A 407 -23.71 18.56 5.42
C ASP A 407 -24.78 18.39 6.51
N ASN A 408 -24.79 17.23 7.16
CA ASN A 408 -25.76 16.94 8.20
C ASN A 408 -25.10 16.71 9.58
N PRO A 409 -24.70 17.80 10.25
CA PRO A 409 -24.06 17.70 11.57
C PRO A 409 -25.02 17.26 12.68
N GLU A 410 -26.33 17.23 12.41
CA GLU A 410 -27.34 16.81 13.40
C GLU A 410 -27.51 15.29 13.44
N TRP A 411 -26.98 14.55 12.43
CA TRP A 411 -27.07 13.11 12.46
C TRP A 411 -26.03 12.55 13.42
N VAL A 412 -26.49 11.70 14.33
CA VAL A 412 -25.68 10.95 15.28
C VAL A 412 -26.03 9.47 15.17
N LEU A 413 -25.07 8.63 15.51
CA LEU A 413 -25.30 7.19 15.64
C LEU A 413 -26.27 6.89 16.80
N ASP A 414 -27.12 5.89 16.64
CA ASP A 414 -28.02 5.43 17.70
C ASP A 414 -27.28 4.77 18.87
N SER A 415 -26.07 4.27 18.61
CA SER A 415 -25.17 3.70 19.63
C SER A 415 -24.18 4.74 20.15
N PRO A 416 -23.59 4.53 21.33
CA PRO A 416 -22.47 5.32 21.78
C PRO A 416 -21.33 5.32 20.77
N VAL A 417 -20.61 6.41 20.67
CA VAL A 417 -19.45 6.60 19.79
C VAL A 417 -18.38 7.38 20.57
N ASP A 418 -17.12 6.95 20.47
CA ASP A 418 -16.02 7.64 21.16
C ASP A 418 -15.51 8.82 20.34
N LEU A 419 -15.37 8.63 19.01
CA LEU A 419 -15.02 9.64 18.04
C LEU A 419 -15.88 9.49 16.78
N VAL A 420 -16.04 10.58 16.06
CA VAL A 420 -16.70 10.60 14.74
C VAL A 420 -15.70 10.94 13.66
N ASP A 421 -15.91 10.34 12.49
CA ASP A 421 -15.14 10.60 11.28
C ASP A 421 -16.02 11.34 10.27
N GLU A 422 -15.54 12.49 9.81
CA GLU A 422 -16.22 13.39 8.89
C GLU A 422 -15.32 13.69 7.69
N HIS A 423 -15.79 13.40 6.48
CA HIS A 423 -15.06 13.61 5.24
C HIS A 423 -15.64 14.77 4.44
N TYR A 424 -14.86 15.85 4.24
CA TYR A 424 -15.29 17.04 3.55
C TYR A 424 -14.55 17.29 2.25
N TYR A 425 -15.22 17.10 1.11
CA TYR A 425 -14.75 17.49 -0.23
C TYR A 425 -15.39 18.82 -0.61
N ARG A 426 -14.80 19.93 -0.15
CA ARG A 426 -15.43 21.27 -0.22
C ARG A 426 -14.50 22.29 -0.84
N SER A 427 -15.13 23.35 -1.42
CA SER A 427 -14.40 24.49 -1.95
C SER A 427 -13.74 25.31 -0.83
N TYR A 428 -12.70 26.09 -1.19
CA TYR A 428 -12.08 27.05 -0.27
C TYR A 428 -13.12 28.02 0.35
N GLN A 429 -14.09 28.49 -0.45
CA GLN A 429 -15.14 29.40 0.04
C GLN A 429 -16.01 28.71 1.10
N TRP A 430 -16.37 27.46 0.87
CA TRP A 430 -17.15 26.69 1.85
C TRP A 430 -16.37 26.52 3.15
N MET A 431 -15.12 26.05 3.11
CA MET A 431 -14.26 25.89 4.28
C MET A 431 -14.12 27.19 5.07
N ARG A 432 -13.88 28.31 4.37
CA ARG A 432 -13.79 29.64 4.99
C ARG A 432 -15.08 30.06 5.70
N ASN A 433 -16.24 29.72 5.16
CA ASN A 433 -17.53 30.14 5.71
C ASN A 433 -18.04 29.20 6.82
N ASN A 434 -17.53 27.97 6.87
CA ASN A 434 -18.00 26.92 7.77
C ASN A 434 -16.92 26.39 8.73
N TYR A 435 -15.83 27.12 8.94
CA TYR A 435 -14.73 26.71 9.83
C TYR A 435 -15.17 26.43 11.27
N HIS A 436 -16.32 26.92 11.68
CA HIS A 436 -16.91 26.75 13.01
C HIS A 436 -17.65 25.42 13.19
N TRP A 437 -17.80 24.60 12.14
CA TRP A 437 -18.45 23.29 12.21
C TRP A 437 -17.63 22.27 12.99
N CYS A 438 -16.33 22.40 12.90
CA CYS A 438 -15.40 21.47 13.56
C CYS A 438 -14.97 21.92 14.96
N ILE A 439 -15.74 22.80 15.65
CA ILE A 439 -15.39 23.34 16.98
C ILE A 439 -16.39 22.86 18.02
#